data_10e1d6e5b6c60c7af9a37579b9f05b5f
#
_entry.id   10e1d6e5b6c60c7af9a37579b9f05b5f
#
_cell.length_a   1.000
_cell.length_b   1.000
_cell.length_c   1.000
_cell.angle_alpha   90.00
_cell.angle_beta   90.00
_cell.angle_gamma   90.00
#
_symmetry.space_group_name_H-M   'P 1'
#
loop_
_entity.id
_entity.type
_entity.pdbx_description
1 polymer ?
#
loop_
_entity_poly.entity_id
_entity_poly.type
_entity_poly.pdbx_seq_one_letter_code
_entity_poly.pdbx_strand_id
1 'polypeptide(L)'
;MLSESKFEKEGLTFDDVLLIPGKSDVTPNMINLGTRLAGGITLKTPIMTAAMDTVTEAKMAIAIAREGGIGIIHKNMTIDKQADEVDKVKPVSYTHLTL
;
A
#
# COMPACT_ATOMS: atom_id res chain seq x y z
N MET A 1 27.16 23.54 9.09
CA MET A 1 26.97 22.76 10.32
C MET A 1 25.51 22.30 10.42
N LEU A 2 25.30 21.03 10.76
CA LEU A 2 23.95 20.52 10.96
C LEU A 2 23.43 20.94 12.33
N SER A 3 22.18 21.40 12.40
CA SER A 3 21.55 21.74 13.68
C SER A 3 21.07 20.46 14.37
N GLU A 4 20.93 20.50 15.70
CA GLU A 4 20.43 19.37 16.48
C GLU A 4 19.03 18.92 16.05
N SER A 5 18.20 19.82 15.51
CA SER A 5 16.85 19.51 15.03
C SER A 5 16.84 18.47 13.89
N LYS A 6 17.97 18.21 13.24
CA LYS A 6 18.08 17.19 12.22
C LYS A 6 18.30 15.79 12.78
N PHE A 7 18.56 15.66 14.07
CA PHE A 7 18.86 14.39 14.74
C PHE A 7 17.91 14.21 15.91
N GLU A 8 16.61 14.10 15.64
CA GLU A 8 15.60 14.08 16.71
C GLU A 8 15.46 12.74 17.38
N LYS A 9 15.36 11.68 16.61
CA LYS A 9 15.09 10.34 17.14
C LYS A 9 15.89 9.29 16.41
N GLU A 10 16.11 8.17 17.10
CA GLU A 10 16.67 6.98 16.45
C GLU A 10 15.70 6.44 15.42
N GLY A 11 16.18 6.23 14.21
CA GLY A 11 15.43 5.59 13.13
C GLY A 11 16.03 4.22 12.86
N LEU A 12 15.17 3.22 12.71
CA LEU A 12 15.58 1.85 12.43
C LEU A 12 15.15 1.44 11.03
N THR A 13 15.97 0.66 10.36
CA THR A 13 15.62 0.00 9.11
C THR A 13 15.35 -1.48 9.38
N PHE A 14 14.80 -2.19 8.39
CA PHE A 14 14.58 -3.63 8.54
C PHE A 14 15.88 -4.40 8.75
N ASP A 15 17.01 -3.87 8.28
CA ASP A 15 18.32 -4.49 8.51
C ASP A 15 18.78 -4.41 9.97
N ASP A 16 18.20 -3.50 10.74
CA ASP A 16 18.58 -3.25 12.13
C ASP A 16 17.77 -4.09 13.13
N VAL A 17 16.73 -4.77 12.68
CA VAL A 17 15.78 -5.42 13.57
C VAL A 17 15.47 -6.85 13.14
N LEU A 18 15.08 -7.67 14.11
CA LEU A 18 14.57 -9.01 13.90
C LEU A 18 13.29 -9.20 14.70
N LEU A 19 12.37 -9.97 14.16
CA LEU A 19 11.19 -10.34 14.91
C LEU A 19 11.54 -11.41 15.94
N ILE A 20 11.11 -11.22 17.17
CA ILE A 20 11.29 -12.21 18.21
C ILE A 20 10.24 -13.30 18.04
N PRO A 21 10.63 -14.58 17.96
CA PRO A 21 9.67 -15.68 17.87
C PRO A 21 8.75 -15.69 19.08
N GLY A 22 7.49 -15.94 18.84
CA GLY A 22 6.48 -16.03 19.89
C GLY A 22 5.57 -17.25 19.66
N LYS A 23 4.84 -17.62 20.69
CA LYS A 23 3.86 -18.67 20.58
C LYS A 23 2.68 -18.20 19.73
N SER A 24 2.20 -19.08 18.84
CA SER A 24 1.02 -18.79 18.02
C SER A 24 0.09 -19.99 18.03
N ASP A 25 -1.20 -19.71 18.12
CA ASP A 25 -2.25 -20.74 18.05
C ASP A 25 -2.89 -20.80 16.66
N VAL A 26 -2.38 -20.01 15.70
CA VAL A 26 -2.92 -19.95 14.34
C VAL A 26 -1.89 -20.39 13.33
N THR A 27 -2.36 -21.08 12.30
CA THR A 27 -1.55 -21.44 11.14
C THR A 27 -1.79 -20.43 10.01
N PRO A 28 -0.88 -20.35 9.02
CA PRO A 28 -1.04 -19.35 7.93
C PRO A 28 -2.38 -19.42 7.20
N ASN A 29 -2.97 -20.58 7.04
CA ASN A 29 -4.28 -20.73 6.37
C ASN A 29 -5.48 -20.31 7.24
N MET A 30 -5.25 -20.00 8.51
CA MET A 30 -6.29 -19.52 9.43
C MET A 30 -6.27 -18.01 9.60
N ILE A 31 -5.33 -17.32 8.98
CA ILE A 31 -5.13 -15.89 9.17
C ILE A 31 -6.17 -15.11 8.38
N ASN A 32 -6.73 -14.08 9.01
CA ASN A 32 -7.52 -13.06 8.34
C ASN A 32 -6.62 -11.83 8.12
N LEU A 33 -6.31 -11.54 6.87
CA LEU A 33 -5.45 -10.43 6.48
C LEU A 33 -6.22 -9.13 6.26
N GLY A 34 -7.54 -9.13 6.45
CA GLY A 34 -8.37 -7.95 6.27
C GLY A 34 -7.86 -6.77 7.07
N THR A 35 -7.67 -5.63 6.42
CA THR A 35 -7.07 -4.44 7.00
C THR A 35 -7.89 -3.22 6.62
N ARG A 36 -8.17 -2.37 7.61
CA ARG A 36 -8.90 -1.13 7.38
C ARG A 36 -7.91 0.00 7.08
N LEU A 37 -8.12 0.66 5.94
CA LEU A 37 -7.45 1.90 5.62
C LEU A 37 -8.31 3.11 5.97
N ALA A 38 -7.78 4.31 5.73
CA ALA A 38 -8.55 5.53 5.85
C ALA A 38 -9.69 5.59 4.84
N GLY A 39 -10.67 6.46 5.08
CA GLY A 39 -11.75 6.71 4.12
C GLY A 39 -12.73 5.57 3.91
N GLY A 40 -12.83 4.65 4.85
CA GLY A 40 -13.77 3.54 4.75
C GLY A 40 -13.32 2.40 3.83
N ILE A 41 -12.09 2.44 3.35
CA ILE A 41 -11.53 1.41 2.48
C ILE A 41 -11.01 0.26 3.33
N THR A 42 -11.40 -0.97 2.99
CA THR A 42 -10.91 -2.18 3.63
C THR A 42 -10.18 -3.03 2.58
N LEU A 43 -8.95 -3.44 2.89
CA LEU A 43 -8.16 -4.31 2.04
C LEU A 43 -8.28 -5.75 2.49
N LYS A 44 -8.38 -6.67 1.55
CA LYS A 44 -8.31 -8.12 1.84
C LYS A 44 -6.88 -8.57 2.10
N THR A 45 -5.93 -7.94 1.43
CA THR A 45 -4.49 -8.17 1.58
C THR A 45 -3.82 -6.85 1.93
N PRO A 46 -3.06 -6.76 3.03
CA PRO A 46 -2.53 -5.49 3.52
C PRO A 46 -1.27 -5.06 2.78
N ILE A 47 -1.38 -4.91 1.46
CA ILE A 47 -0.26 -4.50 0.61
C ILE A 47 -0.69 -3.31 -0.24
N MET A 48 0.16 -2.29 -0.28
CA MET A 48 -0.01 -1.12 -1.13
C MET A 48 1.20 -0.96 -2.04
N THR A 49 0.99 -0.53 -3.27
CA THR A 49 2.09 -0.17 -4.15
C THR A 49 2.35 1.32 -4.08
N ALA A 50 3.64 1.68 -4.12
CA ALA A 50 4.09 3.05 -3.88
C ALA A 50 3.70 3.99 -5.01
N ALA A 51 3.48 5.27 -4.65
CA ALA A 51 3.18 6.34 -5.60
C ALA A 51 4.45 6.83 -6.29
N MET A 52 5.05 5.97 -7.09
CA MET A 52 6.28 6.23 -7.83
C MET A 52 6.04 6.02 -9.32
N ASP A 53 6.63 6.87 -10.15
CA ASP A 53 6.39 6.85 -11.60
C ASP A 53 6.86 5.55 -12.28
N THR A 54 7.83 4.87 -11.69
CA THR A 54 8.30 3.57 -12.19
C THR A 54 7.58 2.39 -11.55
N VAL A 55 6.65 2.60 -10.66
CA VAL A 55 5.98 1.54 -9.89
C VAL A 55 4.49 1.47 -10.19
N THR A 56 3.74 2.55 -9.95
CA THR A 56 2.28 2.47 -9.95
C THR A 56 1.63 3.45 -10.93
N GLU A 57 1.15 2.90 -12.03
CA GLU A 57 0.15 3.51 -12.90
C GLU A 57 -1.06 2.57 -12.96
N ALA A 58 -1.97 2.76 -13.90
CA ALA A 58 -3.21 1.97 -13.96
C ALA A 58 -2.95 0.47 -13.98
N LYS A 59 -1.97 0.01 -14.75
CA LYS A 59 -1.68 -1.42 -14.89
C LYS A 59 -1.31 -2.08 -13.55
N MET A 60 -0.41 -1.48 -12.79
CA MET A 60 -0.02 -2.01 -11.48
C MET A 60 -1.16 -1.88 -10.48
N ALA A 61 -1.87 -0.74 -10.49
CA ALA A 61 -2.99 -0.52 -9.58
C ALA A 61 -4.11 -1.55 -9.81
N ILE A 62 -4.38 -1.91 -11.05
CA ILE A 62 -5.33 -2.97 -11.39
C ILE A 62 -4.84 -4.32 -10.88
N ALA A 63 -3.57 -4.63 -11.13
CA ALA A 63 -3.00 -5.91 -10.72
C ALA A 63 -3.05 -6.11 -9.20
N ILE A 64 -2.66 -5.10 -8.43
CA ILE A 64 -2.67 -5.20 -6.97
C ILE A 64 -4.10 -5.20 -6.41
N ALA A 65 -5.03 -4.48 -7.02
CA ALA A 65 -6.42 -4.48 -6.61
C ALA A 65 -7.05 -5.88 -6.77
N ARG A 66 -6.71 -6.58 -7.83
CA ARG A 66 -7.17 -7.97 -8.05
C ARG A 66 -6.67 -8.93 -6.99
N GLU A 67 -5.53 -8.64 -6.38
CA GLU A 67 -4.98 -9.43 -5.28
C GLU A 67 -5.50 -8.99 -3.91
N GLY A 68 -6.38 -8.00 -3.86
CA GLY A 68 -6.97 -7.50 -2.62
C GLY A 68 -6.22 -6.35 -1.96
N GLY A 69 -5.16 -5.87 -2.57
CA GLY A 69 -4.41 -4.69 -2.11
C GLY A 69 -4.88 -3.41 -2.79
N ILE A 70 -4.06 -2.37 -2.72
CA ILE A 70 -4.36 -1.08 -3.35
C ILE A 70 -3.10 -0.47 -3.96
N GLY A 71 -3.25 0.18 -5.10
CA GLY A 71 -2.19 0.95 -5.72
C GLY A 71 -2.43 2.44 -5.58
N ILE A 72 -1.38 3.18 -5.30
CA ILE A 72 -1.43 4.64 -5.22
C ILE A 72 -0.78 5.20 -6.46
N ILE A 73 -1.56 5.83 -7.31
CA ILE A 73 -1.07 6.36 -8.59
C ILE A 73 -0.22 7.62 -8.34
N HIS A 74 0.96 7.66 -8.97
CA HIS A 74 1.88 8.78 -8.80
C HIS A 74 1.37 10.05 -9.50
N LYS A 75 1.99 11.18 -9.19
CA LYS A 75 1.60 12.48 -9.71
C LYS A 75 2.51 13.05 -10.80
N ASN A 76 3.52 12.30 -11.23
CA ASN A 76 4.45 12.77 -12.27
C ASN A 76 3.83 12.68 -13.66
N MET A 77 2.70 13.35 -13.84
CA MET A 77 1.96 13.41 -15.09
C MET A 77 0.98 14.59 -15.02
N THR A 78 0.35 14.92 -16.13
CA THR A 78 -0.68 15.96 -16.13
C THR A 78 -1.89 15.52 -15.32
N ILE A 79 -2.67 16.50 -14.85
CA ILE A 79 -3.90 16.23 -14.10
C ILE A 79 -4.85 15.34 -14.92
N ASP A 80 -5.01 15.66 -16.21
CA ASP A 80 -5.90 14.90 -17.09
C ASP A 80 -5.42 13.46 -17.25
N LYS A 81 -4.12 13.25 -17.40
CA LYS A 81 -3.56 11.90 -17.53
C LYS A 81 -3.71 11.11 -16.25
N GLN A 82 -3.50 11.73 -15.08
CA GLN A 82 -3.69 11.07 -13.80
C GLN A 82 -5.15 10.66 -13.59
N ALA A 83 -6.08 11.56 -13.90
CA ALA A 83 -7.51 11.25 -13.84
C ALA A 83 -7.87 10.07 -14.74
N ASP A 84 -7.30 10.02 -15.93
CA ASP A 84 -7.50 8.94 -16.89
C ASP A 84 -7.01 7.59 -16.33
N GLU A 85 -5.83 7.60 -15.70
CA GLU A 85 -5.28 6.40 -15.08
C GLU A 85 -6.15 5.91 -13.92
N VAL A 86 -6.67 6.82 -13.10
CA VAL A 86 -7.58 6.48 -12.01
C VAL A 86 -8.88 5.89 -12.56
N ASP A 87 -9.42 6.45 -13.62
CA ASP A 87 -10.66 5.95 -14.23
C ASP A 87 -10.53 4.53 -14.75
N LYS A 88 -9.35 4.14 -15.22
CA LYS A 88 -9.09 2.76 -15.65
C LYS A 88 -9.12 1.77 -14.47
N VAL A 89 -8.77 2.22 -13.29
CA VAL A 89 -8.65 1.37 -12.10
C VAL A 89 -9.98 1.22 -11.36
N LYS A 90 -10.82 2.26 -11.35
CA LYS A 90 -12.06 2.29 -10.56
C LYS A 90 -12.96 1.07 -10.75
N PRO A 91 -13.24 0.58 -11.95
CA PRO A 91 -14.12 -0.59 -12.12
C PRO A 91 -13.57 -1.83 -11.41
N VAL A 92 -12.26 -2.02 -11.40
CA VAL A 92 -11.62 -3.15 -10.72
C VAL A 92 -11.68 -2.96 -9.20
N SER A 93 -11.41 -1.75 -8.72
CA SER A 93 -11.47 -1.42 -7.29
C SER A 93 -12.84 -1.69 -6.69
N TYR A 94 -13.90 -1.29 -7.38
CA TYR A 94 -15.27 -1.52 -6.91
C TYR A 94 -15.61 -3.01 -6.82
N THR A 95 -14.96 -3.84 -7.60
CA THR A 95 -15.19 -5.28 -7.61
C THR A 95 -14.40 -6.00 -6.52
N HIS A 96 -13.19 -5.54 -6.22
CA HIS A 96 -12.23 -6.25 -5.37
C HIS A 96 -12.00 -5.62 -4.00
N LEU A 97 -12.27 -4.32 -3.83
CA LEU A 97 -12.13 -3.62 -2.56
C LEU A 97 -13.48 -3.42 -1.89
N THR A 98 -13.49 -3.50 -0.56
CA THR A 98 -14.67 -3.14 0.23
C THR A 98 -14.58 -1.67 0.62
N LEU A 99 -15.46 -0.87 0.10
CA LEU A 99 -15.52 0.56 0.39
C LEU A 99 -16.55 0.88 1.47
#